data_d352e2fe0b212681f253984c4ac47e7c
#
_entry.id   d352e2fe0b212681f253984c4ac47e7c
#
_cell.length_a   1.000
_cell.length_b   1.000
_cell.length_c   1.000
_cell.angle_alpha   90.00
_cell.angle_beta   90.00
_cell.angle_gamma   90.00
#
_symmetry.space_group_name_H-M   'P 1'
#
loop_
_entity.id
_entity.type
_entity.pdbx_description
1 polymer ?
#
loop_
_entity_poly.entity_id
_entity_poly.type
_entity_poly.pdbx_seq_one_letter_code
_entity_poly.pdbx_strand_id
1 'polypeptide(L)'
;MTTGVLIVGHGSREPAANAELEAAVARYREARPDLAIAHGYVELATPALGPALRALADRADHVVALPLFLFAAGHTKNDIPLALLEARRDRPGVRFTAACALGVHPRLIEIAFDHARPALDRARVPASTAVIVVGRGASDPDANGDFCKVVRLFGEGRGLGWVVPSFLGITRPSFEDTAELIARARPERIVVVPYLLFGGRLIARLRTQIASFQARYPWIAIELAPHLGCDDRLFGVLDERVGNAIRGDHALPCDTCQYRRPIAGIASQVGGVRALLWSLRHSFTHAQAMPHVHAHRPLAKHVLVCANADCAARGSVALLAGLRRRIKDAGRELDIRVTRTSCMGRCGEGPTVAVYPDGIWYRGVTEADAAELVDDHLLGDRLVSRLVDNILS
;
A
#
# COMPACT_ATOMS: atom_id res chain seq x y z
N MET A 1 14.83 31.29 14.44
CA MET A 1 14.92 29.86 14.01
C MET A 1 13.79 29.63 13.02
N THR A 2 14.12 29.45 11.74
CA THR A 2 13.12 29.29 10.67
C THR A 2 12.66 27.85 10.64
N THR A 3 11.33 27.62 10.73
CA THR A 3 10.77 26.28 10.63
C THR A 3 10.30 26.00 9.21
N GLY A 4 10.79 24.92 8.62
CA GLY A 4 10.32 24.37 7.36
C GLY A 4 9.42 23.16 7.59
N VAL A 5 8.33 23.06 6.85
CA VAL A 5 7.42 21.91 6.86
C VAL A 5 7.43 21.26 5.49
N LEU A 6 7.92 20.02 5.44
CA LEU A 6 7.83 19.21 4.23
C LEU A 6 6.59 18.30 4.33
N ILE A 7 5.57 18.61 3.55
CA ILE A 7 4.40 17.74 3.42
C ILE A 7 4.79 16.56 2.53
N VAL A 8 4.71 15.35 3.09
CA VAL A 8 5.14 14.13 2.42
C VAL A 8 3.92 13.36 1.92
N GLY A 9 3.76 13.29 0.60
CA GLY A 9 2.75 12.48 -0.08
C GLY A 9 3.30 11.11 -0.49
N HIS A 10 2.38 10.20 -0.81
CA HIS A 10 2.75 8.89 -1.36
C HIS A 10 3.35 9.04 -2.77
N GLY A 11 2.71 9.87 -3.59
CA GLY A 11 2.93 9.95 -5.01
C GLY A 11 2.01 9.02 -5.80
N SER A 12 1.72 9.41 -7.03
CA SER A 12 0.87 8.64 -7.94
C SER A 12 1.39 8.74 -9.36
N ARG A 13 1.19 7.68 -10.16
CA ARG A 13 1.39 7.73 -11.60
C ARG A 13 0.30 8.54 -12.32
N GLU A 14 -0.79 8.86 -11.65
CA GLU A 14 -1.87 9.70 -12.17
C GLU A 14 -1.62 11.16 -11.78
N PRO A 15 -1.40 12.06 -12.75
CA PRO A 15 -1.14 13.48 -12.46
C PRO A 15 -2.26 14.15 -11.66
N ALA A 16 -3.52 13.79 -11.92
CA ALA A 16 -4.66 14.35 -11.21
C ALA A 16 -4.63 14.10 -9.70
N ALA A 17 -4.16 12.92 -9.26
CA ALA A 17 -4.04 12.60 -7.84
C ALA A 17 -2.92 13.41 -7.16
N ASN A 18 -1.83 13.67 -7.86
CA ASN A 18 -0.76 14.53 -7.35
C ASN A 18 -1.22 15.99 -7.29
N ALA A 19 -1.97 16.46 -8.29
CA ALA A 19 -2.51 17.82 -8.34
C ALA A 19 -3.43 18.13 -7.15
N GLU A 20 -4.24 17.18 -6.67
CA GLU A 20 -5.06 17.36 -5.46
C GLU A 20 -4.19 17.60 -4.22
N LEU A 21 -3.10 16.84 -4.07
CA LEU A 21 -2.15 17.05 -2.97
C LEU A 21 -1.46 18.40 -3.10
N GLU A 22 -0.99 18.75 -4.28
CA GLU A 22 -0.29 20.02 -4.55
C GLU A 22 -1.21 21.22 -4.28
N ALA A 23 -2.49 21.12 -4.67
CA ALA A 23 -3.51 22.12 -4.36
C ALA A 23 -3.73 22.26 -2.83
N ALA A 24 -3.80 21.13 -2.10
CA ALA A 24 -3.89 21.16 -0.64
C ALA A 24 -2.67 21.82 0.00
N VAL A 25 -1.47 21.53 -0.50
CA VAL A 25 -0.23 22.16 -0.04
C VAL A 25 -0.23 23.67 -0.33
N ALA A 26 -0.68 24.10 -1.51
CA ALA A 26 -0.77 25.51 -1.87
C ALA A 26 -1.71 26.28 -0.91
N ARG A 27 -2.91 25.74 -0.65
CA ARG A 27 -3.86 26.31 0.31
C ARG A 27 -3.30 26.36 1.73
N TYR A 28 -2.62 25.29 2.17
CA TYR A 28 -2.01 25.26 3.51
C TYR A 28 -0.86 26.29 3.61
N ARG A 29 -0.09 26.51 2.54
CA ARG A 29 0.94 27.55 2.49
C ARG A 29 0.35 28.95 2.59
N GLU A 30 -0.78 29.21 1.94
CA GLU A 30 -1.50 30.48 2.06
C GLU A 30 -2.02 30.70 3.48
N ALA A 31 -2.50 29.64 4.14
CA ALA A 31 -2.99 29.70 5.52
C ALA A 31 -1.85 29.85 6.55
N ARG A 32 -0.62 29.48 6.22
CA ARG A 32 0.54 29.50 7.13
C ARG A 32 1.77 30.20 6.51
N PRO A 33 1.67 31.52 6.29
CA PRO A 33 2.77 32.30 5.72
C PRO A 33 4.02 32.40 6.63
N ASP A 34 3.85 32.05 7.91
CA ASP A 34 4.92 31.97 8.91
C ASP A 34 5.84 30.75 8.77
N LEU A 35 5.45 29.76 7.95
CA LEU A 35 6.20 28.51 7.73
C LEU A 35 6.75 28.43 6.31
N ALA A 36 7.97 27.91 6.17
CA ALA A 36 8.52 27.54 4.87
C ALA A 36 7.96 26.19 4.43
N ILE A 37 6.84 26.17 3.69
CA ILE A 37 6.16 24.94 3.31
C ILE A 37 6.58 24.46 1.92
N ALA A 38 6.95 23.19 1.82
CA ALA A 38 7.21 22.47 0.58
C ALA A 38 6.51 21.11 0.59
N HIS A 39 6.52 20.41 -0.54
CA HIS A 39 6.07 19.03 -0.61
C HIS A 39 7.13 18.12 -1.22
N GLY A 40 6.98 16.83 -0.99
CA GLY A 40 7.78 15.79 -1.60
C GLY A 40 7.03 14.44 -1.57
N TYR A 41 7.45 13.51 -2.40
CA TYR A 41 6.80 12.23 -2.55
C TYR A 41 7.74 11.09 -2.15
N VAL A 42 7.16 10.07 -1.53
CA VAL A 42 7.91 8.85 -1.19
C VAL A 42 8.29 8.08 -2.45
N GLU A 43 7.33 7.99 -3.40
CA GLU A 43 7.54 7.27 -4.66
C GLU A 43 6.67 7.86 -5.80
N LEU A 44 6.88 7.39 -7.04
CA LEU A 44 6.04 7.57 -8.22
C LEU A 44 5.83 9.02 -8.71
N ALA A 45 6.31 10.03 -8.01
CA ALA A 45 6.15 11.44 -8.39
C ALA A 45 7.38 12.28 -7.97
N THR A 46 7.44 13.51 -8.46
CA THR A 46 8.52 14.47 -8.18
C THR A 46 7.96 15.73 -7.52
N PRO A 47 8.75 16.37 -6.63
CA PRO A 47 10.09 16.01 -6.19
C PRO A 47 10.09 14.81 -5.25
N ALA A 48 11.12 13.96 -5.34
CA ALA A 48 11.30 12.85 -4.42
C ALA A 48 11.65 13.37 -3.00
N LEU A 49 11.32 12.58 -1.98
CA LEU A 49 11.44 12.95 -0.56
C LEU A 49 12.84 13.46 -0.18
N GLY A 50 13.90 12.74 -0.53
CA GLY A 50 15.29 13.15 -0.18
C GLY A 50 15.72 14.50 -0.77
N PRO A 51 15.60 14.70 -2.09
CA PRO A 51 15.83 16.01 -2.71
C PRO A 51 14.99 17.14 -2.12
N ALA A 52 13.69 16.89 -1.84
CA ALA A 52 12.80 17.90 -1.24
C ALA A 52 13.23 18.29 0.18
N LEU A 53 13.67 17.31 1.01
CA LEU A 53 14.23 17.58 2.34
C LEU A 53 15.47 18.46 2.26
N ARG A 54 16.41 18.16 1.36
CA ARG A 54 17.63 18.96 1.18
C ARG A 54 17.33 20.39 0.72
N ALA A 55 16.47 20.55 -0.25
CA ALA A 55 16.08 21.87 -0.76
C ALA A 55 15.39 22.74 0.32
N LEU A 56 14.60 22.13 1.19
CA LEU A 56 13.97 22.84 2.29
C LEU A 56 14.98 23.18 3.41
N ALA A 57 15.95 22.30 3.65
CA ALA A 57 17.02 22.50 4.63
C ALA A 57 17.97 23.67 4.28
N ASP A 58 18.02 24.07 3.00
CA ASP A 58 18.78 25.25 2.58
C ASP A 58 18.10 26.58 3.01
N ARG A 59 16.85 26.53 3.51
CA ARG A 59 16.02 27.69 3.87
C ARG A 59 15.46 27.65 5.30
N ALA A 60 15.75 26.59 6.05
CA ALA A 60 15.18 26.39 7.39
C ALA A 60 16.19 25.78 8.34
N ASP A 61 16.19 26.25 9.59
CA ASP A 61 17.01 25.71 10.67
C ASP A 61 16.44 24.44 11.28
N HIS A 62 15.12 24.24 11.16
CA HIS A 62 14.39 23.06 11.60
C HIS A 62 13.40 22.62 10.53
N VAL A 63 13.57 21.41 10.02
CA VAL A 63 12.67 20.80 9.01
C VAL A 63 11.81 19.72 9.68
N VAL A 64 10.49 19.90 9.59
CA VAL A 64 9.49 18.93 10.03
C VAL A 64 8.97 18.18 8.80
N ALA A 65 9.24 16.89 8.69
CA ALA A 65 8.59 16.03 7.69
C ALA A 65 7.21 15.61 8.20
N LEU A 66 6.17 16.13 7.55
CA LEU A 66 4.76 15.88 7.89
C LEU A 66 4.15 14.89 6.92
N PRO A 67 3.91 13.62 7.34
CA PRO A 67 3.26 12.63 6.50
C PRO A 67 1.80 12.99 6.24
N LEU A 68 1.42 13.23 4.99
CA LEU A 68 0.02 13.40 4.59
C LEU A 68 -0.60 12.04 4.30
N PHE A 69 -0.61 11.18 5.33
CA PHE A 69 -1.16 9.84 5.36
C PHE A 69 -2.17 9.73 6.49
N LEU A 70 -3.29 9.04 6.21
CA LEU A 70 -4.32 8.82 7.24
C LEU A 70 -3.77 8.00 8.41
N PHE A 71 -3.03 6.93 8.13
CA PHE A 71 -2.52 6.03 9.16
C PHE A 71 -1.04 5.72 8.95
N ALA A 72 -0.35 5.42 10.05
CA ALA A 72 1.05 5.07 10.01
C ALA A 72 1.25 3.61 9.53
N ALA A 73 1.88 3.46 8.38
CA ALA A 73 2.26 2.18 7.79
C ALA A 73 3.73 2.25 7.32
N GLY A 74 4.14 1.37 6.42
CA GLY A 74 5.53 1.22 5.97
C GLY A 74 6.24 2.53 5.68
N HIS A 75 5.67 3.39 4.85
CA HIS A 75 6.30 4.66 4.49
C HIS A 75 6.55 5.58 5.68
N THR A 76 5.59 5.67 6.59
CA THR A 76 5.70 6.52 7.78
C THR A 76 6.67 5.94 8.82
N LYS A 77 6.64 4.61 8.97
CA LYS A 77 7.43 3.89 10.00
C LYS A 77 8.87 3.63 9.56
N ASN A 78 9.16 3.75 8.26
CA ASN A 78 10.43 3.34 7.68
C ASN A 78 11.01 4.35 6.68
N ASP A 79 10.36 4.64 5.56
CA ASP A 79 10.97 5.40 4.47
C ASP A 79 11.23 6.86 4.87
N ILE A 80 10.29 7.50 5.56
CA ILE A 80 10.48 8.87 6.07
C ILE A 80 11.60 8.95 7.11
N PRO A 81 11.65 8.08 8.16
CA PRO A 81 12.77 8.06 9.10
C PRO A 81 14.14 7.87 8.45
N LEU A 82 14.23 7.00 7.44
CA LEU A 82 15.49 6.78 6.70
C LEU A 82 15.92 8.03 5.93
N ALA A 83 15.00 8.65 5.19
CA ALA A 83 15.30 9.89 4.44
C ALA A 83 15.74 11.02 5.38
N LEU A 84 15.17 11.10 6.60
CA LEU A 84 15.60 12.06 7.60
C LEU A 84 16.99 11.75 8.16
N LEU A 85 17.36 10.47 8.32
CA LEU A 85 18.72 10.09 8.72
C LEU A 85 19.75 10.48 7.68
N GLU A 86 19.47 10.30 6.39
CA GLU A 86 20.29 10.73 5.28
C GLU A 86 20.42 12.27 5.26
N ALA A 87 19.29 12.98 5.35
CA ALA A 87 19.28 14.44 5.36
C ALA A 87 20.10 15.04 6.53
N ARG A 88 20.06 14.41 7.72
CA ARG A 88 20.90 14.81 8.86
C ARG A 88 22.40 14.65 8.61
N ARG A 89 22.80 13.63 7.86
CA ARG A 89 24.21 13.45 7.47
C ARG A 89 24.65 14.51 6.48
N ASP A 90 23.78 14.85 5.52
CA ASP A 90 24.05 15.84 4.49
C ASP A 90 24.02 17.28 5.02
N ARG A 91 23.24 17.55 6.06
CA ARG A 91 23.01 18.88 6.66
C ARG A 91 23.06 18.81 8.19
N PRO A 92 24.25 18.59 8.81
CA PRO A 92 24.37 18.39 10.26
C PRO A 92 23.97 19.60 11.11
N GLY A 93 23.95 20.80 10.52
CA GLY A 93 23.53 22.04 11.19
C GLY A 93 22.00 22.25 11.22
N VAL A 94 21.22 21.43 10.51
CA VAL A 94 19.76 21.54 10.44
C VAL A 94 19.11 20.45 11.31
N ARG A 95 18.12 20.86 12.10
CA ARG A 95 17.31 19.91 12.87
C ARG A 95 16.25 19.29 11.97
N PHE A 96 16.12 17.98 11.99
CA PHE A 96 15.08 17.25 11.27
C PHE A 96 14.20 16.45 12.24
N THR A 97 12.89 16.54 12.07
CA THR A 97 11.91 15.82 12.90
C THR A 97 10.82 15.22 12.01
N ALA A 98 10.39 13.98 12.32
CA ALA A 98 9.20 13.41 11.71
C ALA A 98 7.97 13.79 12.55
N ALA A 99 6.92 14.29 11.93
CA ALA A 99 5.61 14.36 12.55
C ALA A 99 4.90 13.00 12.46
N CYS A 100 3.90 12.77 13.31
CA CYS A 100 3.02 11.62 13.18
C CYS A 100 2.14 11.74 11.94
N ALA A 101 1.66 10.60 11.42
CA ALA A 101 0.56 10.56 10.47
C ALA A 101 -0.70 11.22 11.06
N LEU A 102 -1.70 11.49 10.23
CA LEU A 102 -2.93 12.15 10.68
C LEU A 102 -3.62 11.35 11.81
N GLY A 103 -3.64 10.01 11.70
CA GLY A 103 -4.12 9.09 12.72
C GLY A 103 -5.64 9.12 12.92
N VAL A 104 -6.06 8.56 14.04
CA VAL A 104 -7.45 8.62 14.49
C VAL A 104 -7.71 10.02 15.06
N HIS A 105 -8.37 10.87 14.30
CA HIS A 105 -8.58 12.26 14.68
C HIS A 105 -10.06 12.69 14.59
N PRO A 106 -10.64 13.30 15.65
CA PRO A 106 -12.05 13.68 15.65
C PRO A 106 -12.46 14.56 14.46
N ARG A 107 -11.66 15.57 14.11
CA ARG A 107 -11.95 16.46 12.97
C ARG A 107 -12.06 15.72 11.63
N LEU A 108 -11.23 14.69 11.39
CA LEU A 108 -11.32 13.89 10.16
C LEU A 108 -12.58 13.02 10.14
N ILE A 109 -13.01 12.51 11.31
CA ILE A 109 -14.25 11.76 11.47
C ILE A 109 -15.45 12.67 11.21
N GLU A 110 -15.43 13.90 11.71
CA GLU A 110 -16.50 14.89 11.49
C GLU A 110 -16.56 15.31 10.00
N ILE A 111 -15.43 15.52 9.33
CA ILE A 111 -15.42 15.78 7.88
C ILE A 111 -16.12 14.63 7.13
N ALA A 112 -15.73 13.38 7.42
CA ALA A 112 -16.33 12.22 6.78
C ALA A 112 -17.84 12.11 7.06
N PHE A 113 -18.26 12.44 8.28
CA PHE A 113 -19.67 12.42 8.68
C PHE A 113 -20.47 13.53 7.98
N ASP A 114 -19.95 14.76 7.93
CA ASP A 114 -20.59 15.87 7.24
C ASP A 114 -20.75 15.61 5.75
N HIS A 115 -19.77 14.97 5.12
CA HIS A 115 -19.87 14.54 3.72
C HIS A 115 -20.92 13.45 3.51
N ALA A 116 -21.13 12.57 4.49
CA ALA A 116 -22.14 11.53 4.43
C ALA A 116 -23.56 12.04 4.79
N ARG A 117 -23.67 13.14 5.54
CA ARG A 117 -24.92 13.68 6.09
C ARG A 117 -26.02 13.82 5.03
N PRO A 118 -25.81 14.40 3.83
CA PRO A 118 -26.87 14.54 2.83
C PRO A 118 -27.48 13.20 2.40
N ALA A 119 -26.69 12.13 2.39
CA ALA A 119 -27.17 10.78 2.08
C ALA A 119 -27.86 10.13 3.29
N LEU A 120 -27.37 10.38 4.50
CA LEU A 120 -27.95 9.88 5.75
C LEU A 120 -29.33 10.53 6.04
N ASP A 121 -29.47 11.83 5.83
CA ASP A 121 -30.70 12.60 6.08
C ASP A 121 -31.86 12.20 5.13
N ARG A 122 -31.57 11.49 4.03
CA ARG A 122 -32.60 10.93 3.15
C ARG A 122 -33.23 9.64 3.68
N ALA A 123 -32.66 9.06 4.73
CA ALA A 123 -33.21 7.85 5.34
C ALA A 123 -34.47 8.17 6.13
N ARG A 124 -35.53 7.39 5.90
CA ARG A 124 -36.78 7.51 6.68
C ARG A 124 -36.57 7.09 8.13
N VAL A 125 -35.77 6.09 8.33
CA VAL A 125 -35.40 5.54 9.64
C VAL A 125 -33.89 5.39 9.71
N PRO A 126 -33.16 6.18 10.51
CA PRO A 126 -31.71 6.08 10.60
C PRO A 126 -31.21 4.67 10.96
N ALA A 127 -31.95 3.96 11.82
CA ALA A 127 -31.62 2.59 12.21
C ALA A 127 -31.73 1.56 11.07
N SER A 128 -32.46 1.88 9.98
CA SER A 128 -32.53 1.03 8.77
C SER A 128 -31.44 1.36 7.75
N THR A 129 -30.56 2.33 8.03
CA THR A 129 -29.45 2.72 7.19
C THR A 129 -28.19 1.99 7.61
N ALA A 130 -27.55 1.34 6.67
CA ALA A 130 -26.21 0.80 6.83
C ALA A 130 -25.17 1.78 6.26
N VAL A 131 -24.07 1.94 6.96
CA VAL A 131 -22.93 2.73 6.52
C VAL A 131 -21.73 1.80 6.30
N ILE A 132 -21.18 1.80 5.11
CA ILE A 132 -19.92 1.11 4.81
C ILE A 132 -18.83 2.16 4.69
N VAL A 133 -17.99 2.25 5.71
CA VAL A 133 -16.81 3.13 5.65
C VAL A 133 -15.70 2.39 4.93
N VAL A 134 -15.13 3.01 3.90
CA VAL A 134 -14.20 2.33 2.98
C VAL A 134 -12.82 2.95 3.09
N GLY A 135 -11.85 2.15 3.53
CA GLY A 135 -10.43 2.51 3.57
C GLY A 135 -9.65 1.90 2.40
N ARG A 136 -8.41 2.37 2.22
CA ARG A 136 -7.49 1.77 1.24
C ARG A 136 -7.12 0.33 1.63
N GLY A 137 -6.90 0.09 2.92
CA GLY A 137 -6.21 -1.08 3.45
C GLY A 137 -4.68 -0.92 3.46
N ALA A 138 -4.04 -1.61 4.37
CA ALA A 138 -2.59 -1.63 4.53
C ALA A 138 -2.09 -3.05 4.83
N SER A 139 -0.82 -3.32 4.52
CA SER A 139 -0.12 -4.53 4.98
C SER A 139 0.26 -4.45 6.46
N ASP A 140 0.13 -3.27 7.06
CA ASP A 140 0.39 -3.03 8.47
C ASP A 140 -0.91 -3.19 9.28
N PRO A 141 -1.01 -4.19 10.17
CA PRO A 141 -2.22 -4.44 10.97
C PRO A 141 -2.59 -3.28 11.88
N ASP A 142 -1.62 -2.50 12.35
CA ASP A 142 -1.82 -1.35 13.21
C ASP A 142 -2.61 -0.25 12.49
N ALA A 143 -2.21 0.06 11.24
CA ALA A 143 -2.95 1.00 10.39
C ALA A 143 -4.39 0.53 10.08
N ASN A 144 -4.60 -0.78 9.90
CA ASN A 144 -5.94 -1.35 9.72
C ASN A 144 -6.75 -1.28 11.02
N GLY A 145 -6.12 -1.49 12.17
CA GLY A 145 -6.72 -1.35 13.50
C GLY A 145 -7.17 0.08 13.77
N ASP A 146 -6.33 1.08 13.46
CA ASP A 146 -6.68 2.50 13.56
C ASP A 146 -7.86 2.86 12.66
N PHE A 147 -7.91 2.32 11.45
CA PHE A 147 -9.08 2.50 10.57
C PHE A 147 -10.35 1.90 11.17
N CYS A 148 -10.31 0.68 11.72
CA CYS A 148 -11.46 0.08 12.40
C CYS A 148 -11.93 0.93 13.59
N LYS A 149 -10.98 1.54 14.32
CA LYS A 149 -11.30 2.49 15.40
C LYS A 149 -12.00 3.74 14.88
N VAL A 150 -11.55 4.31 13.75
CA VAL A 150 -12.26 5.41 13.08
C VAL A 150 -13.70 5.02 12.74
N VAL A 151 -13.91 3.83 12.17
CA VAL A 151 -15.24 3.33 11.79
C VAL A 151 -16.16 3.22 13.02
N ARG A 152 -15.63 2.69 14.12
CA ARG A 152 -16.35 2.61 15.38
C ARG A 152 -16.76 3.99 15.88
N LEU A 153 -15.83 4.94 15.91
CA LEU A 153 -16.08 6.31 16.37
C LEU A 153 -17.02 7.10 15.42
N PHE A 154 -16.96 6.79 14.11
CA PHE A 154 -17.89 7.37 13.15
C PHE A 154 -19.35 7.01 13.46
N GLY A 155 -19.63 5.79 13.92
CA GLY A 155 -20.98 5.34 14.23
C GLY A 155 -21.47 5.71 15.64
N GLU A 156 -20.58 6.07 16.55
CA GLU A 156 -20.89 6.21 17.98
C GLU A 156 -21.89 7.35 18.25
N GLY A 157 -22.97 7.02 18.95
CA GLY A 157 -23.97 7.98 19.38
C GLY A 157 -24.86 8.61 18.29
N ARG A 158 -24.76 8.12 17.03
CA ARG A 158 -25.47 8.72 15.87
C ARG A 158 -26.75 8.00 15.46
N GLY A 159 -27.15 6.96 16.21
CA GLY A 159 -28.40 6.22 15.95
C GLY A 159 -28.44 5.44 14.63
N LEU A 160 -27.29 5.21 13.99
CA LEU A 160 -27.17 4.44 12.76
C LEU A 160 -27.32 2.95 13.04
N GLY A 161 -27.94 2.19 12.11
CA GLY A 161 -28.17 0.75 12.29
C GLY A 161 -26.88 -0.06 12.22
N TRP A 162 -26.13 0.09 11.14
CA TRP A 162 -24.89 -0.64 10.88
C TRP A 162 -23.82 0.32 10.43
N VAL A 163 -22.65 0.29 11.06
CA VAL A 163 -21.47 1.01 10.62
C VAL A 163 -20.30 0.02 10.59
N VAL A 164 -19.85 -0.31 9.40
CA VAL A 164 -18.90 -1.40 9.17
C VAL A 164 -17.70 -0.98 8.36
N PRO A 165 -16.50 -1.51 8.67
CA PRO A 165 -15.29 -1.27 7.89
C PRO A 165 -15.28 -2.10 6.60
N SER A 166 -14.65 -1.54 5.58
CA SER A 166 -14.34 -2.23 4.34
C SER A 166 -13.06 -1.68 3.71
N PHE A 167 -12.42 -2.46 2.84
CA PHE A 167 -11.16 -2.09 2.24
C PHE A 167 -11.19 -2.25 0.71
N LEU A 168 -10.47 -1.36 0.01
CA LEU A 168 -10.35 -1.40 -1.45
C LEU A 168 -9.23 -2.32 -1.94
N GLY A 169 -8.32 -2.71 -1.06
CA GLY A 169 -7.23 -3.62 -1.41
C GLY A 169 -6.38 -3.97 -0.20
N ILE A 170 -5.37 -4.81 -0.43
CA ILE A 170 -4.33 -5.23 0.51
C ILE A 170 -4.86 -6.12 1.65
N THR A 171 -5.96 -5.75 2.29
CA THR A 171 -6.57 -6.49 3.41
C THR A 171 -8.07 -6.72 3.19
N ARG A 172 -8.69 -7.48 4.10
CA ARG A 172 -10.12 -7.84 4.08
C ARG A 172 -10.83 -7.29 5.32
N PRO A 173 -12.18 -7.19 5.28
CA PRO A 173 -13.08 -7.55 4.17
C PRO A 173 -12.99 -6.56 2.99
N SER A 174 -13.18 -7.04 1.76
CA SER A 174 -13.30 -6.18 0.58
C SER A 174 -14.64 -5.43 0.58
N PHE A 175 -14.79 -4.43 -0.30
CA PHE A 175 -16.07 -3.73 -0.45
C PHE A 175 -17.18 -4.71 -0.84
N GLU A 176 -16.90 -5.62 -1.77
CA GLU A 176 -17.85 -6.62 -2.21
C GLU A 176 -18.26 -7.55 -1.06
N ASP A 177 -17.29 -8.08 -0.29
CA ASP A 177 -17.56 -8.98 0.84
C ASP A 177 -18.49 -8.28 1.86
N THR A 178 -18.20 -7.01 2.17
CA THR A 178 -18.97 -6.23 3.14
C THR A 178 -20.36 -5.88 2.62
N ALA A 179 -20.46 -5.44 1.37
CA ALA A 179 -21.75 -5.06 0.77
C ALA A 179 -22.69 -6.27 0.66
N GLU A 180 -22.16 -7.45 0.28
CA GLU A 180 -22.92 -8.72 0.26
C GLU A 180 -23.42 -9.13 1.65
N LEU A 181 -22.58 -8.98 2.67
CA LEU A 181 -22.95 -9.26 4.05
C LEU A 181 -24.08 -8.34 4.52
N ILE A 182 -23.95 -7.05 4.25
CA ILE A 182 -24.94 -6.04 4.64
C ILE A 182 -26.24 -6.21 3.86
N ALA A 183 -26.21 -6.60 2.59
CA ALA A 183 -27.42 -6.85 1.81
C ALA A 183 -28.33 -7.94 2.44
N ARG A 184 -27.76 -8.92 3.14
CA ARG A 184 -28.52 -9.96 3.87
C ARG A 184 -29.34 -9.39 5.04
N ALA A 185 -28.89 -8.30 5.64
CA ALA A 185 -29.63 -7.60 6.68
C ALA A 185 -30.80 -6.75 6.12
N ARG A 186 -30.94 -6.67 4.78
CA ARG A 186 -31.99 -5.92 4.06
C ARG A 186 -32.16 -4.47 4.52
N PRO A 187 -31.10 -3.67 4.56
CA PRO A 187 -31.23 -2.26 4.91
C PRO A 187 -32.08 -1.54 3.85
N GLU A 188 -32.75 -0.48 4.24
CA GLU A 188 -33.45 0.41 3.30
C GLU A 188 -32.44 1.13 2.39
N ARG A 189 -31.29 1.49 2.99
CA ARG A 189 -30.23 2.28 2.36
C ARG A 189 -28.85 1.85 2.81
N ILE A 190 -27.91 1.94 1.89
CA ILE A 190 -26.46 1.83 2.18
C ILE A 190 -25.80 3.16 1.81
N VAL A 191 -25.12 3.78 2.76
CA VAL A 191 -24.27 4.94 2.51
C VAL A 191 -22.81 4.49 2.54
N VAL A 192 -22.11 4.68 1.43
CA VAL A 192 -20.70 4.33 1.27
C VAL A 192 -19.85 5.56 1.54
N VAL A 193 -19.01 5.52 2.55
CA VAL A 193 -18.17 6.65 3.00
C VAL A 193 -16.71 6.34 2.72
N PRO A 194 -16.10 6.93 1.67
CA PRO A 194 -14.70 6.72 1.38
C PRO A 194 -13.83 7.54 2.34
N TYR A 195 -13.19 6.87 3.28
CA TYR A 195 -12.21 7.48 4.19
C TYR A 195 -10.85 7.53 3.52
N LEU A 196 -10.76 8.40 2.51
CA LEU A 196 -9.58 8.65 1.67
C LEU A 196 -9.35 10.16 1.58
N LEU A 197 -8.09 10.60 1.57
CA LEU A 197 -7.76 12.03 1.49
C LEU A 197 -8.07 12.59 0.11
N PHE A 198 -7.71 11.89 -0.95
CA PHE A 198 -7.79 12.37 -2.32
C PHE A 198 -8.49 11.37 -3.22
N GLY A 199 -8.96 11.84 -4.38
CA GLY A 199 -9.59 11.06 -5.42
C GLY A 199 -8.63 10.10 -6.14
N GLY A 200 -8.93 9.78 -7.41
CA GLY A 200 -8.12 8.92 -8.26
C GLY A 200 -8.66 7.50 -8.40
N ARG A 201 -7.77 6.55 -8.76
CA ARG A 201 -8.13 5.17 -9.17
C ARG A 201 -8.97 4.41 -8.15
N LEU A 202 -8.71 4.63 -6.85
CA LEU A 202 -9.45 3.92 -5.80
C LEU A 202 -10.92 4.35 -5.75
N ILE A 203 -11.20 5.65 -5.88
CA ILE A 203 -12.57 6.17 -5.95
C ILE A 203 -13.25 5.72 -7.25
N ALA A 204 -12.55 5.75 -8.39
CA ALA A 204 -13.08 5.25 -9.65
C ALA A 204 -13.46 3.76 -9.56
N ARG A 205 -12.57 2.92 -9.00
CA ARG A 205 -12.84 1.50 -8.74
C ARG A 205 -14.05 1.31 -7.83
N LEU A 206 -14.13 2.07 -6.73
CA LEU A 206 -15.26 1.99 -5.80
C LEU A 206 -16.59 2.31 -6.49
N ARG A 207 -16.64 3.33 -7.37
CA ARG A 207 -17.82 3.65 -8.17
C ARG A 207 -18.26 2.49 -9.05
N THR A 208 -17.31 1.83 -9.71
CA THR A 208 -17.61 0.64 -10.54
C THR A 208 -18.16 -0.51 -9.68
N GLN A 209 -17.58 -0.76 -8.52
CA GLN A 209 -18.05 -1.80 -7.58
C GLN A 209 -19.46 -1.49 -7.05
N ILE A 210 -19.75 -0.22 -6.73
CA ILE A 210 -21.08 0.24 -6.32
C ILE A 210 -22.08 0.03 -7.44
N ALA A 211 -21.77 0.42 -8.67
CA ALA A 211 -22.66 0.21 -9.82
C ALA A 211 -22.97 -1.28 -10.07
N SER A 212 -21.95 -2.13 -9.94
CA SER A 212 -22.11 -3.58 -10.03
C SER A 212 -22.99 -4.15 -8.91
N PHE A 213 -22.82 -3.65 -7.68
CA PHE A 213 -23.67 -4.02 -6.55
C PHE A 213 -25.12 -3.55 -6.76
N GLN A 214 -25.35 -2.30 -7.18
CA GLN A 214 -26.68 -1.75 -7.44
C GLN A 214 -27.43 -2.56 -8.51
N ALA A 215 -26.74 -3.04 -9.53
CA ALA A 215 -27.36 -3.86 -10.58
C ALA A 215 -27.87 -5.22 -10.01
N ARG A 216 -27.19 -5.80 -9.01
CA ARG A 216 -27.59 -7.05 -8.36
C ARG A 216 -28.65 -6.86 -7.27
N TYR A 217 -28.67 -5.71 -6.61
CA TYR A 217 -29.57 -5.38 -5.52
C TYR A 217 -30.35 -4.08 -5.81
N PRO A 218 -31.20 -4.02 -6.86
CA PRO A 218 -31.86 -2.78 -7.29
C PRO A 218 -32.85 -2.23 -6.26
N TRP A 219 -33.26 -3.02 -5.29
CA TRP A 219 -34.18 -2.63 -4.21
C TRP A 219 -33.47 -1.98 -3.01
N ILE A 220 -32.15 -1.99 -2.94
CA ILE A 220 -31.38 -1.31 -1.90
C ILE A 220 -30.87 0.00 -2.47
N ALA A 221 -31.25 1.13 -1.91
CA ALA A 221 -30.67 2.42 -2.29
C ALA A 221 -29.21 2.47 -1.80
N ILE A 222 -28.25 2.68 -2.71
CA ILE A 222 -26.84 2.83 -2.36
C ILE A 222 -26.31 4.17 -2.85
N GLU A 223 -25.66 4.92 -1.98
CA GLU A 223 -25.09 6.22 -2.27
C GLU A 223 -23.64 6.31 -1.83
N LEU A 224 -22.81 6.95 -2.68
CA LEU A 224 -21.41 7.24 -2.41
C LEU A 224 -21.29 8.68 -1.91
N ALA A 225 -20.83 8.83 -0.67
CA ALA A 225 -20.47 10.14 -0.12
C ALA A 225 -19.14 10.65 -0.75
N PRO A 226 -18.89 11.96 -0.73
CA PRO A 226 -17.57 12.50 -1.06
C PRO A 226 -16.46 11.94 -0.16
N HIS A 227 -15.25 11.85 -0.68
CA HIS A 227 -14.05 11.56 0.13
C HIS A 227 -13.66 12.78 0.99
N LEU A 228 -12.68 12.65 1.88
CA LEU A 228 -12.29 13.71 2.82
C LEU A 228 -11.90 15.02 2.12
N GLY A 229 -11.12 14.93 1.04
CA GLY A 229 -10.71 16.09 0.26
C GLY A 229 -9.82 17.05 1.06
N CYS A 230 -9.73 18.28 0.54
CA CYS A 230 -9.01 19.36 1.18
C CYS A 230 -9.98 20.29 1.94
N ASP A 231 -10.58 19.78 3.02
CA ASP A 231 -11.41 20.57 3.95
C ASP A 231 -10.50 21.42 4.84
N ASP A 232 -10.92 22.66 5.19
CA ASP A 232 -10.13 23.57 6.00
C ASP A 232 -9.82 23.02 7.40
N ARG A 233 -10.68 22.16 7.94
CA ARG A 233 -10.45 21.46 9.22
C ARG A 233 -9.22 20.55 9.17
N LEU A 234 -8.82 20.08 7.97
CA LEU A 234 -7.59 19.32 7.79
C LEU A 234 -6.37 20.15 8.19
N PHE A 235 -6.35 21.45 7.88
CA PHE A 235 -5.21 22.32 8.23
C PHE A 235 -4.99 22.41 9.74
N GLY A 236 -6.07 22.44 10.52
CA GLY A 236 -5.96 22.38 11.97
C GLY A 236 -5.37 21.05 12.49
N VAL A 237 -5.55 19.94 11.76
CA VAL A 237 -4.89 18.67 12.08
C VAL A 237 -3.40 18.73 11.71
N LEU A 238 -3.07 19.31 10.55
CA LEU A 238 -1.67 19.50 10.14
C LEU A 238 -0.92 20.37 11.16
N ASP A 239 -1.51 21.49 11.59
CA ASP A 239 -0.92 22.38 12.60
C ASP A 239 -0.65 21.65 13.91
N GLU A 240 -1.59 20.85 14.37
CA GLU A 240 -1.44 20.03 15.58
C GLU A 240 -0.27 19.05 15.43
N ARG A 241 -0.16 18.36 14.30
CA ARG A 241 0.94 17.40 14.05
C ARG A 241 2.29 18.08 13.96
N VAL A 242 2.37 19.25 13.30
CA VAL A 242 3.59 20.07 13.24
C VAL A 242 3.96 20.59 14.62
N GLY A 243 3.01 21.16 15.37
CA GLY A 243 3.23 21.65 16.71
C GLY A 243 3.73 20.57 17.68
N ASN A 244 3.12 19.38 17.63
CA ASN A 244 3.55 18.23 18.44
C ASN A 244 4.98 17.81 18.07
N ALA A 245 5.33 17.77 16.78
CA ALA A 245 6.67 17.41 16.33
C ALA A 245 7.72 18.44 16.78
N ILE A 246 7.39 19.74 16.78
CA ILE A 246 8.29 20.80 17.23
C ILE A 246 8.54 20.67 18.74
N ARG A 247 7.52 20.43 19.53
CA ARG A 247 7.63 20.25 20.99
C ARG A 247 8.23 18.91 21.41
N GLY A 248 8.28 17.93 20.51
CA GLY A 248 8.68 16.56 20.84
C GLY A 248 7.58 15.73 21.52
N ASP A 249 6.33 16.16 21.43
CA ASP A 249 5.16 15.53 22.07
C ASP A 249 4.57 14.39 21.22
N HIS A 250 5.30 13.87 20.24
CA HIS A 250 4.85 12.80 19.36
C HIS A 250 5.37 11.44 19.82
N ALA A 251 4.48 10.48 19.87
CA ALA A 251 4.83 9.07 20.07
C ALA A 251 4.59 8.30 18.77
N LEU A 252 5.57 7.58 18.30
CA LEU A 252 5.36 6.57 17.25
C LEU A 252 4.79 5.32 17.90
N PRO A 253 3.84 4.61 17.26
CA PRO A 253 3.26 3.37 17.79
C PRO A 253 4.25 2.21 17.69
N CYS A 254 5.35 2.31 18.45
CA CYS A 254 6.47 1.36 18.39
C CYS A 254 6.13 0.02 19.03
N ASP A 255 5.18 -0.01 19.95
CA ASP A 255 4.81 -1.22 20.69
C ASP A 255 4.04 -2.22 19.83
N THR A 256 3.30 -1.75 18.84
CA THR A 256 2.55 -2.55 17.87
C THR A 256 3.21 -2.57 16.49
N CYS A 257 4.35 -1.92 16.33
CA CYS A 257 5.05 -1.79 15.06
C CYS A 257 5.65 -3.12 14.60
N GLN A 258 5.13 -3.69 13.51
CA GLN A 258 5.61 -4.94 12.91
C GLN A 258 7.10 -4.91 12.52
N TYR A 259 7.68 -3.74 12.25
CA TYR A 259 9.11 -3.58 11.93
C TYR A 259 10.02 -3.67 13.17
N ARG A 260 9.46 -3.54 14.37
CA ARG A 260 10.18 -3.60 15.64
C ARG A 260 9.88 -4.85 16.45
N ARG A 261 8.65 -5.36 16.36
CA ARG A 261 8.20 -6.55 17.10
C ARG A 261 7.58 -7.58 16.15
N PRO A 262 7.86 -8.87 16.31
CA PRO A 262 7.15 -9.93 15.61
C PRO A 262 5.68 -9.91 16.00
N ILE A 263 4.80 -9.89 15.02
CA ILE A 263 3.34 -9.99 15.21
C ILE A 263 2.93 -11.43 14.94
N ALA A 264 2.16 -12.03 15.84
CA ALA A 264 1.63 -13.37 15.66
C ALA A 264 0.85 -13.47 14.32
N GLY A 265 1.08 -14.53 13.54
CA GLY A 265 0.48 -14.77 12.24
C GLY A 265 1.24 -14.19 11.04
N ILE A 266 2.11 -13.19 11.22
CA ILE A 266 2.94 -12.63 10.13
C ILE A 266 4.44 -12.65 10.46
N ALA A 267 4.82 -13.09 11.64
CA ALA A 267 6.21 -13.14 12.13
C ALA A 267 7.14 -13.96 11.22
N SER A 268 6.61 -14.96 10.50
CA SER A 268 7.38 -15.77 9.54
C SER A 268 7.65 -15.05 8.21
N GLN A 269 6.87 -14.05 7.89
CA GLN A 269 6.94 -13.33 6.61
C GLN A 269 7.63 -11.98 6.75
N VAL A 270 7.24 -11.20 7.76
CA VAL A 270 7.76 -9.85 8.00
C VAL A 270 7.73 -9.60 9.51
N GLY A 271 8.83 -9.26 10.16
CA GLY A 271 8.80 -8.88 11.58
C GLY A 271 10.16 -8.62 12.19
N GLY A 272 10.19 -7.72 13.19
CA GLY A 272 11.36 -7.39 14.00
C GLY A 272 12.54 -6.84 13.19
N VAL A 273 13.75 -7.10 13.70
CA VAL A 273 15.02 -6.63 13.10
C VAL A 273 15.19 -7.07 11.64
N ARG A 274 14.66 -8.23 11.24
CA ARG A 274 14.74 -8.70 9.87
C ARG A 274 13.94 -7.83 8.90
N ALA A 275 12.75 -7.37 9.30
CA ALA A 275 11.94 -6.44 8.47
C ALA A 275 12.63 -5.09 8.37
N LEU A 276 13.21 -4.58 9.45
CA LEU A 276 14.00 -3.36 9.45
C LEU A 276 15.22 -3.47 8.52
N LEU A 277 15.97 -4.54 8.60
CA LEU A 277 17.12 -4.80 7.73
C LEU A 277 16.70 -4.99 6.26
N TRP A 278 15.59 -5.67 6.02
CA TRP A 278 15.04 -5.83 4.66
C TRP A 278 14.62 -4.48 4.08
N SER A 279 13.94 -3.66 4.87
CA SER A 279 13.49 -2.34 4.47
C SER A 279 14.65 -1.37 4.25
N LEU A 280 15.65 -1.36 5.14
CA LEU A 280 16.90 -0.63 4.97
C LEU A 280 17.59 -1.00 3.65
N ARG A 281 17.71 -2.30 3.37
CA ARG A 281 18.31 -2.80 2.13
C ARG A 281 17.51 -2.39 0.89
N HIS A 282 16.17 -2.38 0.96
CA HIS A 282 15.30 -1.99 -0.16
C HIS A 282 15.30 -0.48 -0.38
N SER A 283 15.35 0.33 0.68
CA SER A 283 15.43 1.80 0.56
C SER A 283 16.74 2.23 -0.12
N PHE A 284 17.86 1.57 0.18
CA PHE A 284 19.12 1.82 -0.52
C PHE A 284 19.06 1.44 -2.02
N THR A 285 18.25 0.44 -2.38
CA THR A 285 18.07 0.04 -3.78
C THR A 285 17.02 0.87 -4.52
N HIS A 286 16.00 1.40 -3.83
CA HIS A 286 14.94 2.22 -4.43
C HIS A 286 15.25 3.72 -4.48
N ALA A 287 16.07 4.24 -3.56
CA ALA A 287 16.51 5.64 -3.61
C ALA A 287 17.32 5.99 -4.87
N GLN A 288 17.79 5.01 -5.62
CA GLN A 288 18.44 5.16 -6.91
C GLN A 288 17.52 4.91 -8.11
N ALA A 289 16.25 4.63 -7.91
CA ALA A 289 15.27 4.47 -8.98
C ALA A 289 14.79 5.83 -9.51
N MET A 290 15.70 6.63 -10.02
CA MET A 290 15.41 7.49 -11.17
C MET A 290 14.81 6.60 -12.26
N PRO A 291 13.94 7.09 -13.18
CA PRO A 291 13.54 6.30 -14.35
C PRO A 291 14.79 5.99 -15.17
N HIS A 292 15.47 4.95 -14.76
CA HIS A 292 16.57 4.42 -15.55
C HIS A 292 15.91 3.69 -16.70
N VAL A 293 16.11 4.20 -17.90
CA VAL A 293 16.10 3.35 -19.09
C VAL A 293 17.26 2.38 -18.90
N HIS A 294 17.02 1.33 -18.12
CA HIS A 294 17.98 0.24 -18.05
C HIS A 294 17.92 -0.47 -19.39
N ALA A 295 19.03 -0.43 -20.12
CA ALA A 295 19.30 -1.46 -21.10
C ALA A 295 19.41 -2.77 -20.31
N HIS A 296 18.29 -3.46 -20.12
CA HIS A 296 18.30 -4.80 -19.53
C HIS A 296 19.09 -5.70 -20.47
N ARG A 297 20.04 -6.46 -19.91
CA ARG A 297 20.63 -7.55 -20.69
C ARG A 297 19.50 -8.47 -21.13
N PRO A 298 19.48 -8.90 -22.42
CA PRO A 298 18.49 -9.86 -22.84
C PRO A 298 18.64 -11.12 -22.00
N LEU A 299 17.51 -11.60 -21.45
CA LEU A 299 17.49 -12.88 -20.77
C LEU A 299 17.61 -14.01 -21.80
N ALA A 300 18.48 -14.97 -21.52
CA ALA A 300 18.55 -16.19 -22.32
C ALA A 300 17.29 -17.05 -22.08
N LYS A 301 16.89 -17.18 -20.78
CA LYS A 301 15.68 -17.93 -20.41
C LYS A 301 14.94 -17.26 -19.27
N HIS A 302 13.60 -17.33 -19.32
CA HIS A 302 12.72 -16.90 -18.25
C HIS A 302 11.87 -18.09 -17.79
N VAL A 303 12.10 -18.53 -16.56
CA VAL A 303 11.43 -19.65 -15.93
C VAL A 303 10.32 -19.15 -15.05
N LEU A 304 9.09 -19.54 -15.30
CA LEU A 304 7.91 -19.21 -14.52
C LEU A 304 7.51 -20.41 -13.67
N VAL A 305 7.39 -20.24 -12.36
CA VAL A 305 6.99 -21.30 -11.43
C VAL A 305 5.67 -20.93 -10.77
N CYS A 306 4.64 -21.73 -10.97
CA CYS A 306 3.37 -21.57 -10.31
C CYS A 306 3.52 -21.78 -8.80
N ALA A 307 3.14 -20.81 -8.01
CA ALA A 307 3.15 -20.89 -6.54
C ALA A 307 1.80 -20.48 -5.94
N ASN A 308 0.71 -20.79 -6.63
CA ASN A 308 -0.63 -20.71 -6.07
C ASN A 308 -0.87 -21.86 -5.09
N ALA A 309 -1.94 -21.79 -4.29
CA ALA A 309 -2.19 -22.66 -3.14
C ALA A 309 -1.98 -24.16 -3.42
N ASP A 310 -2.51 -24.67 -4.53
CA ASP A 310 -2.39 -26.08 -4.92
C ASP A 310 -0.93 -26.48 -5.24
N CYS A 311 -0.24 -25.70 -6.07
CA CYS A 311 1.16 -25.94 -6.39
C CYS A 311 2.07 -25.72 -5.18
N ALA A 312 1.78 -24.73 -4.33
CA ALA A 312 2.54 -24.48 -3.11
C ALA A 312 2.42 -25.65 -2.11
N ALA A 313 1.22 -26.21 -1.94
CA ALA A 313 1.00 -27.38 -1.12
C ALA A 313 1.76 -28.62 -1.63
N ARG A 314 2.09 -28.66 -2.93
CA ARG A 314 2.88 -29.73 -3.58
C ARG A 314 4.37 -29.41 -3.70
N GLY A 315 4.87 -28.39 -2.98
CA GLY A 315 6.31 -28.11 -2.87
C GLY A 315 6.88 -27.13 -3.89
N SER A 316 6.05 -26.40 -4.65
CA SER A 316 6.57 -25.45 -5.65
C SER A 316 7.44 -24.31 -5.07
N VAL A 317 7.26 -23.98 -3.79
CA VAL A 317 8.09 -22.96 -3.11
C VAL A 317 9.52 -23.48 -2.88
N ALA A 318 9.68 -24.74 -2.49
CA ALA A 318 10.98 -25.39 -2.36
C ALA A 318 11.66 -25.56 -3.72
N LEU A 319 10.91 -26.00 -4.74
CA LEU A 319 11.36 -26.06 -6.14
C LEU A 319 11.88 -24.70 -6.63
N LEU A 320 11.12 -23.61 -6.41
CA LEU A 320 11.53 -22.25 -6.80
C LEU A 320 12.89 -21.85 -6.16
N ALA A 321 13.05 -22.16 -4.87
CA ALA A 321 14.30 -21.90 -4.16
C ALA A 321 15.47 -22.77 -4.67
N GLY A 322 15.19 -24.03 -4.97
CA GLY A 322 16.15 -24.96 -5.56
C GLY A 322 16.67 -24.52 -6.93
N LEU A 323 15.77 -24.15 -7.83
CA LEU A 323 16.10 -23.63 -9.16
C LEU A 323 16.96 -22.38 -9.06
N ARG A 324 16.58 -21.40 -8.24
CA ARG A 324 17.35 -20.15 -8.08
C ARG A 324 18.75 -20.39 -7.52
N ARG A 325 18.89 -21.29 -6.57
CA ARG A 325 20.19 -21.66 -5.99
C ARG A 325 21.10 -22.25 -7.04
N ARG A 326 20.64 -23.26 -7.78
CA ARG A 326 21.43 -23.94 -8.81
C ARG A 326 21.84 -23.02 -9.95
N ILE A 327 20.94 -22.16 -10.43
CA ILE A 327 21.26 -21.16 -11.46
C ILE A 327 22.32 -20.19 -10.96
N LYS A 328 22.27 -19.79 -9.69
CA LYS A 328 23.29 -18.95 -9.06
C LYS A 328 24.62 -19.67 -8.92
N ASP A 329 24.59 -20.93 -8.49
CA ASP A 329 25.82 -21.75 -8.35
C ASP A 329 26.49 -21.99 -9.70
N ALA A 330 25.69 -22.02 -10.79
CA ALA A 330 26.16 -22.06 -12.18
C ALA A 330 26.60 -20.68 -12.72
N GLY A 331 26.50 -19.60 -11.95
CA GLY A 331 26.86 -18.23 -12.39
C GLY A 331 25.95 -17.64 -13.48
N ARG A 332 24.73 -18.15 -13.63
CA ARG A 332 23.82 -17.78 -14.71
C ARG A 332 22.60 -16.95 -14.26
N GLU A 333 22.63 -16.40 -13.06
CA GLU A 333 21.54 -15.60 -12.50
C GLU A 333 21.25 -14.28 -13.25
N LEU A 334 22.18 -13.82 -14.07
CA LEU A 334 22.02 -12.63 -14.90
C LEU A 334 21.34 -12.94 -16.23
N ASP A 335 21.44 -14.18 -16.71
CA ASP A 335 20.94 -14.63 -18.00
C ASP A 335 19.66 -15.45 -17.89
N ILE A 336 19.45 -16.12 -16.75
CA ILE A 336 18.30 -16.97 -16.50
C ILE A 336 17.52 -16.42 -15.30
N ARG A 337 16.29 -15.99 -15.54
CA ARG A 337 15.42 -15.45 -14.51
C ARG A 337 14.38 -16.47 -14.07
N VAL A 338 14.26 -16.71 -12.75
CA VAL A 338 13.17 -17.55 -12.19
C VAL A 338 12.18 -16.67 -11.46
N THR A 339 10.94 -16.63 -11.93
CA THR A 339 9.86 -15.79 -11.39
C THR A 339 8.75 -16.65 -10.82
N ARG A 340 8.30 -16.29 -9.63
CA ARG A 340 7.08 -16.82 -9.03
C ARG A 340 5.86 -16.26 -9.74
N THR A 341 4.91 -17.13 -10.12
CA THR A 341 3.63 -16.69 -10.69
C THR A 341 2.44 -17.06 -9.81
N SER A 342 1.30 -16.44 -10.08
CA SER A 342 -0.01 -16.89 -9.65
C SER A 342 -0.43 -18.17 -10.39
N CYS A 343 -1.69 -18.63 -10.22
CA CYS A 343 -2.18 -19.84 -10.87
C CYS A 343 -2.00 -19.77 -12.40
N MET A 344 -1.37 -20.83 -12.95
CA MET A 344 -1.14 -20.99 -14.38
C MET A 344 -2.22 -21.87 -15.06
N GLY A 345 -3.33 -22.17 -14.35
CA GLY A 345 -4.47 -22.91 -14.90
C GLY A 345 -4.27 -24.43 -15.01
N ARG A 346 -3.25 -25.01 -14.38
CA ARG A 346 -2.93 -26.46 -14.40
C ARG A 346 -3.10 -27.09 -13.01
N CYS A 347 -4.16 -26.71 -12.28
CA CYS A 347 -4.44 -27.30 -10.97
C CYS A 347 -4.70 -28.80 -11.09
N GLY A 348 -4.15 -29.59 -10.13
CA GLY A 348 -4.19 -31.05 -10.16
C GLY A 348 -2.93 -31.68 -10.75
N GLU A 349 -2.24 -31.05 -11.69
CA GLU A 349 -1.02 -31.54 -12.36
C GLU A 349 0.27 -30.82 -11.93
N GLY A 350 0.15 -29.82 -11.06
CA GLY A 350 1.30 -29.04 -10.56
C GLY A 350 2.20 -29.82 -9.59
N PRO A 351 3.37 -29.26 -9.24
CA PRO A 351 3.86 -27.94 -9.58
C PRO A 351 4.15 -27.75 -11.08
N THR A 352 3.66 -26.61 -11.61
CA THR A 352 3.83 -26.28 -13.04
C THR A 352 4.97 -25.30 -13.22
N VAL A 353 5.82 -25.56 -14.20
CA VAL A 353 6.94 -24.69 -14.59
C VAL A 353 6.83 -24.41 -16.09
N ALA A 354 6.95 -23.14 -16.50
CA ALA A 354 7.06 -22.77 -17.91
C ALA A 354 8.39 -22.09 -18.19
N VAL A 355 9.01 -22.40 -19.33
CA VAL A 355 10.31 -21.88 -19.74
C VAL A 355 10.15 -21.16 -21.08
N TYR A 356 10.56 -19.89 -21.10
CA TYR A 356 10.58 -19.04 -22.27
C TYR A 356 12.02 -18.59 -22.61
N PRO A 357 12.37 -18.39 -23.90
CA PRO A 357 11.47 -18.38 -25.07
C PRO A 357 11.09 -19.76 -25.62
N ASP A 358 11.59 -20.86 -25.06
CA ASP A 358 11.40 -22.21 -25.59
C ASP A 358 9.94 -22.65 -25.64
N GLY A 359 9.03 -21.97 -24.91
CA GLY A 359 7.60 -22.27 -24.87
C GLY A 359 7.27 -23.61 -24.20
N ILE A 360 8.17 -24.17 -23.40
CA ILE A 360 8.01 -25.50 -22.78
C ILE A 360 7.32 -25.37 -21.44
N TRP A 361 6.28 -26.16 -21.27
CA TRP A 361 5.56 -26.31 -20.01
C TRP A 361 5.80 -27.68 -19.41
N TYR A 362 6.15 -27.71 -18.13
CA TYR A 362 6.41 -28.90 -17.34
C TYR A 362 5.36 -29.06 -16.25
N ARG A 363 4.96 -30.31 -15.95
CA ARG A 363 4.02 -30.67 -14.90
C ARG A 363 4.66 -31.54 -13.83
N GLY A 364 4.08 -31.51 -12.62
CA GLY A 364 4.50 -32.37 -11.51
C GLY A 364 5.97 -32.21 -11.10
N VAL A 365 6.56 -31.03 -11.37
CA VAL A 365 7.98 -30.79 -11.11
C VAL A 365 8.23 -30.66 -9.61
N THR A 366 9.08 -31.54 -9.08
CA THR A 366 9.44 -31.56 -7.66
C THR A 366 10.79 -30.86 -7.42
N GLU A 367 11.15 -30.61 -6.16
CA GLU A 367 12.47 -30.07 -5.81
C GLU A 367 13.61 -31.00 -6.28
N ALA A 368 13.38 -32.33 -6.27
CA ALA A 368 14.36 -33.32 -6.74
C ALA A 368 14.68 -33.14 -8.24
N ASP A 369 13.69 -32.70 -9.04
CA ASP A 369 13.86 -32.49 -10.47
C ASP A 369 14.59 -31.19 -10.81
N ALA A 370 14.83 -30.33 -9.83
CA ALA A 370 15.45 -29.02 -10.06
C ALA A 370 16.86 -29.14 -10.65
N ALA A 371 17.60 -30.19 -10.30
CA ALA A 371 18.92 -30.46 -10.87
C ALA A 371 18.83 -30.72 -12.36
N GLU A 372 18.06 -31.74 -12.72
CA GLU A 372 17.89 -32.18 -14.10
C GLU A 372 17.31 -31.05 -14.97
N LEU A 373 16.31 -30.30 -14.45
CA LEU A 373 15.73 -29.19 -15.18
C LEU A 373 16.74 -28.07 -15.46
N VAL A 374 17.63 -27.76 -14.49
CA VAL A 374 18.67 -26.76 -14.69
C VAL A 374 19.75 -27.28 -15.64
N ASP A 375 20.32 -28.45 -15.38
CA ASP A 375 21.46 -28.96 -16.09
C ASP A 375 21.10 -29.35 -17.54
N ASP A 376 19.98 -30.03 -17.77
CA ASP A 376 19.56 -30.45 -19.07
C ASP A 376 18.87 -29.34 -19.87
N HIS A 377 17.86 -28.71 -19.34
CA HIS A 377 17.09 -27.75 -20.14
C HIS A 377 17.61 -26.31 -20.06
N LEU A 378 17.86 -25.79 -18.85
CA LEU A 378 18.20 -24.37 -18.75
C LEU A 378 19.62 -24.06 -19.18
N LEU A 379 20.54 -25.00 -19.02
CA LEU A 379 21.95 -24.86 -19.38
C LEU A 379 22.32 -25.67 -20.65
N GLY A 380 21.69 -26.82 -20.86
CA GLY A 380 22.03 -27.77 -21.90
C GLY A 380 21.08 -27.82 -23.09
N ASP A 381 20.01 -27.03 -23.12
CA ASP A 381 18.97 -26.98 -24.16
C ASP A 381 18.32 -28.34 -24.51
N ARG A 382 18.38 -29.30 -23.59
CA ARG A 382 17.76 -30.61 -23.72
C ARG A 382 16.49 -30.71 -22.87
N LEU A 383 15.39 -31.07 -23.49
CA LEU A 383 14.11 -31.20 -22.77
C LEU A 383 14.12 -32.35 -21.76
N VAL A 384 13.56 -32.10 -20.57
CA VAL A 384 13.27 -33.16 -19.61
C VAL A 384 11.95 -33.81 -20.01
N SER A 385 11.98 -34.69 -21.00
CA SER A 385 10.81 -35.22 -21.71
C SER A 385 9.75 -35.83 -20.81
N ARG A 386 10.13 -36.48 -19.69
CA ARG A 386 9.20 -37.09 -18.72
C ARG A 386 8.29 -36.09 -17.99
N LEU A 387 8.72 -34.83 -17.92
CA LEU A 387 7.98 -33.77 -17.24
C LEU A 387 7.21 -32.87 -18.20
N VAL A 388 7.44 -32.99 -19.50
CA VAL A 388 6.78 -32.12 -20.49
C VAL A 388 5.27 -32.31 -20.45
N ASP A 389 4.55 -31.21 -20.28
CA ASP A 389 3.09 -31.11 -20.35
C ASP A 389 2.63 -30.57 -21.70
N ASN A 390 3.25 -29.47 -22.12
CA ASN A 390 2.87 -28.79 -23.35
C ASN A 390 4.06 -28.05 -23.98
N ILE A 391 4.03 -27.88 -25.29
CA ILE A 391 4.99 -27.11 -26.07
C ILE A 391 4.17 -26.07 -26.84
N LEU A 392 4.43 -24.80 -26.58
CA LEU A 392 3.82 -23.70 -27.33
C LEU A 392 4.59 -23.50 -28.63
N SER A 393 3.88 -23.61 -29.74
CA SER A 393 4.42 -23.34 -31.09
C SER A 393 4.27 -21.86 -31.45
#